data_d5fb772168ec2da4938be31c22a451eb
#
_entry.id   d5fb772168ec2da4938be31c22a451eb
#
_cell.length_a   1.000
_cell.length_b   1.000
_cell.length_c   1.000
_cell.angle_alpha   90.00
_cell.angle_beta   90.00
_cell.angle_gamma   90.00
#
_symmetry.space_group_name_H-M   'P 1'
#
loop_
_entity.id
_entity.type
_entity.pdbx_description
1 polymer ?
#
loop_
_entity_poly.entity_id
_entity_poly.type
_entity_poly.pdbx_seq_one_letter_code
_entity_poly.pdbx_strand_id
1 'polypeptide(L)'
;MVFSSLTFLYLFLPLAVLPYFLVKSRTWRNGLLLVLSLFFYAWGEPKYVVMMLAATVVAYAGGLAIETLRGRPKACKVAFVLTVCLVTANLLVFKYANFLLDTLNSIVSTGVTLPTIALPIGISFYTFQILSYVIDLYWGKVHVQRNFFYLLLYVSFFPQLIAGPIVRYSTIEDEILHRKETWDDVEAGLKRFLLGLAKKVLIANNVAALADMIYQGNQSIYGTALYWLASVAYTMQIYFDFSGYSDMAIGLGRMFGFHFLENFNYPYLSRSATEFWRRWHISLSSWFRDYIYIPLGGSRVSRPKWVRNIFIVWGLTGFWHGAAWNFLLWGLYYGVLLVIEKFWLGKVLDKLPSVLRWFYTFFVVNLGWVFFHLSDPAFLSYALHVMFRWQVTDWPRVLTANSDILLGILWFPLAFLFSFPVWKKLPRPKGWKGALAADLGYGILLTLCILYILSSSYNPFIYFRF
;
A
#
# COMPACT_ATOMS: atom_id res chain seq x y z
N MET A 1 7.35 13.56 -6.33
CA MET A 1 6.01 14.21 -6.55
C MET A 1 4.94 13.31 -5.97
N VAL A 2 3.85 13.84 -5.39
CA VAL A 2 2.72 13.04 -4.87
C VAL A 2 1.43 13.41 -5.59
N PHE A 3 0.51 12.45 -5.74
CA PHE A 3 -0.74 12.67 -6.49
C PHE A 3 -1.65 13.74 -5.86
N SER A 4 -1.57 13.94 -4.55
CA SER A 4 -2.29 14.96 -3.80
C SER A 4 -1.57 16.31 -3.72
N SER A 5 -0.71 16.64 -4.67
CA SER A 5 -0.04 17.96 -4.76
C SER A 5 -0.59 18.81 -5.90
N LEU A 6 -0.57 20.13 -5.74
CA LEU A 6 -0.98 21.07 -6.79
C LEU A 6 -0.12 20.91 -8.05
N THR A 7 1.19 20.69 -7.89
CA THR A 7 2.12 20.43 -9.01
C THR A 7 1.68 19.22 -9.82
N PHE A 8 1.23 18.15 -9.16
CA PHE A 8 0.71 16.98 -9.86
C PHE A 8 -0.60 17.31 -10.58
N LEU A 9 -1.56 17.93 -9.89
CA LEU A 9 -2.91 18.16 -10.42
C LEU A 9 -2.94 19.16 -11.56
N TYR A 10 -2.18 20.26 -11.45
CA TYR A 10 -2.26 21.36 -12.40
C TYR A 10 -1.15 21.37 -13.45
N LEU A 11 -0.04 20.69 -13.21
CA LEU A 11 1.06 20.66 -14.17
C LEU A 11 1.26 19.26 -14.76
N PHE A 12 1.58 18.28 -13.91
CA PHE A 12 1.99 16.96 -14.38
C PHE A 12 0.84 16.19 -15.05
N LEU A 13 -0.34 16.15 -14.43
CA LEU A 13 -1.48 15.40 -14.97
C LEU A 13 -1.98 15.95 -16.30
N PRO A 14 -2.16 17.27 -16.50
CA PRO A 14 -2.46 17.83 -17.82
C PRO A 14 -1.38 17.54 -18.86
N LEU A 15 -0.08 17.68 -18.50
CA LEU A 15 1.04 17.33 -19.38
C LEU A 15 1.09 15.83 -19.74
N ALA A 16 0.56 14.97 -18.88
CA ALA A 16 0.46 13.54 -19.18
C ALA A 16 -0.75 13.24 -20.10
N VAL A 17 -1.91 13.82 -19.80
CA VAL A 17 -3.17 13.48 -20.47
C VAL A 17 -3.25 14.12 -21.85
N LEU A 18 -2.97 15.43 -21.99
CA LEU A 18 -3.17 16.13 -23.25
C LEU A 18 -2.33 15.55 -24.41
N PRO A 19 -1.00 15.43 -24.33
CA PRO A 19 -0.20 14.87 -25.42
C PRO A 19 -0.51 13.38 -25.67
N TYR A 20 -0.94 12.65 -24.64
CA TYR A 20 -1.30 11.23 -24.78
C TYR A 20 -2.49 11.03 -25.73
N PHE A 21 -3.51 11.87 -25.65
CA PHE A 21 -4.70 11.75 -26.49
C PHE A 21 -4.58 12.46 -27.84
N LEU A 22 -3.65 13.41 -27.98
CA LEU A 22 -3.40 14.09 -29.27
C LEU A 22 -2.85 13.13 -30.35
N VAL A 23 -2.06 12.11 -29.96
CA VAL A 23 -1.43 11.21 -30.91
C VAL A 23 -1.95 9.78 -30.70
N LYS A 24 -2.46 9.16 -31.76
CA LYS A 24 -3.03 7.80 -31.70
C LYS A 24 -1.99 6.67 -31.75
N SER A 25 -0.70 6.96 -32.07
CA SER A 25 0.34 5.95 -32.17
C SER A 25 0.61 5.28 -30.82
N ARG A 26 0.54 3.95 -30.74
CA ARG A 26 0.83 3.17 -29.53
C ARG A 26 2.27 3.37 -29.06
N THR A 27 3.21 3.39 -29.99
CA THR A 27 4.64 3.63 -29.68
C THR A 27 4.85 5.00 -29.06
N TRP A 28 4.21 6.03 -29.59
CA TRP A 28 4.24 7.38 -29.01
C TRP A 28 3.68 7.39 -27.60
N ARG A 29 2.48 6.83 -27.39
CA ARG A 29 1.83 6.77 -26.08
C ARG A 29 2.67 6.04 -25.03
N ASN A 30 3.27 4.90 -25.40
CA ASN A 30 4.15 4.18 -24.51
C ASN A 30 5.43 4.95 -24.22
N GLY A 31 6.04 5.57 -25.21
CA GLY A 31 7.21 6.44 -25.04
C GLY A 31 6.94 7.65 -24.15
N LEU A 32 5.82 8.34 -24.37
CA LEU A 32 5.39 9.45 -23.52
C LEU A 32 5.21 9.02 -22.07
N LEU A 33 4.46 7.94 -21.84
CA LEU A 33 4.26 7.43 -20.48
C LEU A 33 5.57 7.00 -19.82
N LEU A 34 6.51 6.41 -20.57
CA LEU A 34 7.83 6.06 -20.06
C LEU A 34 8.60 7.29 -19.61
N VAL A 35 8.71 8.30 -20.48
CA VAL A 35 9.45 9.54 -20.16
C VAL A 35 8.84 10.24 -18.95
N LEU A 36 7.52 10.38 -18.93
CA LEU A 36 6.82 10.99 -17.80
C LEU A 36 6.95 10.18 -16.52
N SER A 37 6.97 8.85 -16.58
CA SER A 37 7.16 8.00 -15.42
C SER A 37 8.56 8.13 -14.84
N LEU A 38 9.58 8.15 -15.67
CA LEU A 38 10.96 8.39 -15.25
C LEU A 38 11.12 9.80 -14.66
N PHE A 39 10.51 10.81 -15.28
CA PHE A 39 10.51 12.18 -14.75
C PHE A 39 9.78 12.26 -13.40
N PHE A 40 8.61 11.62 -13.27
CA PHE A 40 7.85 11.57 -12.02
C PHE A 40 8.68 10.98 -10.87
N TYR A 41 9.41 9.89 -11.14
CA TYR A 41 10.29 9.26 -10.15
C TYR A 41 11.50 10.13 -9.84
N ALA A 42 12.17 10.65 -10.87
CA ALA A 42 13.35 11.52 -10.73
C ALA A 42 13.07 12.82 -9.99
N TRP A 43 11.83 13.32 -10.04
CA TRP A 43 11.41 14.52 -9.30
C TRP A 43 11.61 14.39 -7.78
N GLY A 44 11.37 13.19 -7.22
CA GLY A 44 11.58 12.92 -5.80
C GLY A 44 12.93 12.30 -5.49
N GLU A 45 13.45 11.48 -6.41
CA GLU A 45 14.56 10.57 -6.17
C GLU A 45 15.54 10.52 -7.37
N PRO A 46 16.19 11.64 -7.74
CA PRO A 46 16.97 11.70 -8.98
C PRO A 46 18.13 10.70 -9.02
N LYS A 47 18.78 10.42 -7.89
CA LYS A 47 19.89 9.46 -7.79
C LYS A 47 19.43 8.01 -7.92
N TYR A 48 18.24 7.69 -7.45
CA TYR A 48 17.75 6.31 -7.37
C TYR A 48 17.04 5.80 -8.62
N VAL A 49 16.82 6.68 -9.62
CA VAL A 49 16.43 6.25 -10.99
C VAL A 49 17.41 5.21 -11.53
N VAL A 50 18.72 5.40 -11.29
CA VAL A 50 19.76 4.46 -11.75
C VAL A 50 19.56 3.06 -11.16
N MET A 51 19.12 2.96 -9.89
CA MET A 51 18.88 1.67 -9.25
C MET A 51 17.68 0.94 -9.88
N MET A 52 16.62 1.66 -10.19
CA MET A 52 15.46 1.10 -10.89
C MET A 52 15.83 0.65 -12.31
N LEU A 53 16.63 1.45 -13.03
CA LEU A 53 17.15 1.08 -14.34
C LEU A 53 18.02 -0.18 -14.26
N ALA A 54 18.96 -0.24 -13.31
CA ALA A 54 19.82 -1.41 -13.10
C ALA A 54 19.01 -2.67 -12.79
N ALA A 55 18.02 -2.59 -11.89
CA ALA A 55 17.13 -3.71 -11.58
C ALA A 55 16.34 -4.16 -12.82
N THR A 56 15.87 -3.22 -13.64
CA THR A 56 15.17 -3.53 -14.90
C THR A 56 16.10 -4.18 -15.92
N VAL A 57 17.35 -3.73 -16.05
CA VAL A 57 18.36 -4.36 -16.93
C VAL A 57 18.63 -5.80 -16.49
N VAL A 58 18.80 -6.04 -15.19
CA VAL A 58 18.99 -7.39 -14.64
C VAL A 58 17.77 -8.29 -14.96
N ALA A 59 16.56 -7.77 -14.77
CA ALA A 59 15.32 -8.51 -15.08
C ALA A 59 15.18 -8.80 -16.59
N TYR A 60 15.54 -7.84 -17.43
CA TYR A 60 15.50 -7.99 -18.88
C TYR A 60 16.50 -9.04 -19.39
N ALA A 61 17.78 -8.90 -19.00
CA ALA A 61 18.82 -9.85 -19.36
C ALA A 61 18.54 -11.26 -18.81
N GLY A 62 18.11 -11.34 -17.54
CA GLY A 62 17.70 -12.59 -16.91
C GLY A 62 16.50 -13.22 -17.59
N GLY A 63 15.51 -12.43 -18.00
CA GLY A 63 14.35 -12.92 -18.76
C GLY A 63 14.75 -13.51 -20.12
N LEU A 64 15.59 -12.84 -20.85
CA LEU A 64 16.13 -13.36 -22.13
C LEU A 64 16.96 -14.64 -21.91
N ALA A 65 17.77 -14.71 -20.85
CA ALA A 65 18.55 -15.90 -20.51
C ALA A 65 17.63 -17.09 -20.14
N ILE A 66 16.59 -16.87 -19.32
CA ILE A 66 15.61 -17.89 -18.97
C ILE A 66 14.95 -18.46 -20.24
N GLU A 67 14.54 -17.57 -21.15
CA GLU A 67 13.89 -18.00 -22.41
C GLU A 67 14.81 -18.78 -23.31
N THR A 68 16.03 -18.31 -23.54
CA THR A 68 17.02 -18.99 -24.41
C THR A 68 17.48 -20.34 -23.83
N LEU A 69 17.46 -20.48 -22.51
CA LEU A 69 17.92 -21.67 -21.79
C LEU A 69 16.78 -22.65 -21.47
N ARG A 70 15.53 -22.44 -21.93
CA ARG A 70 14.39 -23.33 -21.65
C ARG A 70 14.65 -24.80 -21.97
N GLY A 71 15.38 -25.07 -23.05
CA GLY A 71 15.77 -26.43 -23.43
C GLY A 71 16.83 -27.08 -22.53
N ARG A 72 17.43 -26.33 -21.58
CA ARG A 72 18.45 -26.79 -20.66
C ARG A 72 18.02 -26.54 -19.20
N PRO A 73 17.27 -27.47 -18.57
CA PRO A 73 16.59 -27.20 -17.28
C PRO A 73 17.51 -26.72 -16.14
N LYS A 74 18.71 -27.28 -16.04
CA LYS A 74 19.69 -26.88 -15.01
C LYS A 74 20.19 -25.44 -15.24
N ALA A 75 20.57 -25.11 -16.47
CA ALA A 75 21.04 -23.75 -16.82
C ALA A 75 19.91 -22.71 -16.70
N CYS A 76 18.70 -23.03 -17.14
CA CYS A 76 17.51 -22.21 -16.97
C CYS A 76 17.24 -21.91 -15.48
N LYS A 77 17.31 -22.92 -14.61
CA LYS A 77 17.17 -22.74 -13.14
C LYS A 77 18.27 -21.86 -12.57
N VAL A 78 19.51 -22.01 -13.01
CA VAL A 78 20.63 -21.14 -12.56
C VAL A 78 20.36 -19.69 -12.99
N ALA A 79 20.00 -19.44 -14.25
CA ALA A 79 19.68 -18.10 -14.73
C ALA A 79 18.52 -17.48 -13.92
N PHE A 80 17.46 -18.25 -13.65
CA PHE A 80 16.33 -17.82 -12.80
C PHE A 80 16.81 -17.44 -11.38
N VAL A 81 17.54 -18.32 -10.69
CA VAL A 81 18.00 -18.07 -9.32
C VAL A 81 18.91 -16.86 -9.25
N LEU A 82 19.89 -16.74 -10.18
CA LEU A 82 20.77 -15.60 -10.24
C LEU A 82 20.02 -14.28 -10.44
N THR A 83 19.03 -14.27 -11.34
CA THR A 83 18.21 -13.07 -11.59
C THR A 83 17.43 -12.68 -10.33
N VAL A 84 16.78 -13.66 -9.67
CA VAL A 84 16.04 -13.43 -8.42
C VAL A 84 16.97 -12.91 -7.33
N CYS A 85 18.14 -13.52 -7.15
CA CYS A 85 19.13 -13.09 -6.16
C CYS A 85 19.62 -11.65 -6.41
N LEU A 86 19.94 -11.30 -7.66
CA LEU A 86 20.44 -9.96 -7.99
C LEU A 86 19.36 -8.89 -7.78
N VAL A 87 18.12 -9.16 -8.20
CA VAL A 87 17.00 -8.23 -7.98
C VAL A 87 16.70 -8.06 -6.49
N THR A 88 16.71 -9.16 -5.73
CA THR A 88 16.44 -9.13 -4.28
C THR A 88 17.59 -8.48 -3.51
N ALA A 89 18.85 -8.69 -3.92
CA ALA A 89 20.03 -8.09 -3.29
C ALA A 89 19.95 -6.57 -3.27
N ASN A 90 19.45 -5.93 -4.35
CA ASN A 90 19.21 -4.50 -4.39
C ASN A 90 18.28 -4.04 -3.25
N LEU A 91 17.15 -4.73 -3.07
CA LEU A 91 16.23 -4.45 -1.96
C LEU A 91 16.88 -4.68 -0.59
N LEU A 92 17.62 -5.79 -0.43
CA LEU A 92 18.24 -6.16 0.85
C LEU A 92 19.27 -5.13 1.28
N VAL A 93 20.12 -4.66 0.37
CA VAL A 93 21.16 -3.66 0.69
C VAL A 93 20.51 -2.34 1.11
N PHE A 94 19.61 -1.79 0.29
CA PHE A 94 19.07 -0.46 0.56
C PHE A 94 18.08 -0.41 1.73
N LYS A 95 17.36 -1.48 1.99
CA LYS A 95 16.35 -1.49 3.04
C LYS A 95 16.83 -2.05 4.36
N TYR A 96 17.73 -3.05 4.34
CA TYR A 96 18.01 -3.83 5.55
C TYR A 96 19.45 -3.76 6.05
N ALA A 97 20.41 -3.24 5.27
CA ALA A 97 21.82 -3.26 5.67
C ALA A 97 22.06 -2.56 7.01
N ASN A 98 21.54 -1.34 7.19
CA ASN A 98 21.66 -0.60 8.46
C ASN A 98 20.95 -1.34 9.61
N PHE A 99 19.71 -1.78 9.42
CA PHE A 99 18.96 -2.50 10.45
C PHE A 99 19.65 -3.80 10.92
N LEU A 100 20.20 -4.57 9.99
CA LEU A 100 20.91 -5.82 10.32
C LEU A 100 22.21 -5.52 11.08
N LEU A 101 22.95 -4.48 10.67
CA LEU A 101 24.17 -4.08 11.33
C LEU A 101 23.91 -3.50 12.71
N ASP A 102 22.92 -2.63 12.86
CA ASP A 102 22.52 -2.06 14.16
C ASP A 102 22.07 -3.17 15.13
N THR A 103 21.31 -4.12 14.61
CA THR A 103 20.91 -5.31 15.39
C THR A 103 22.13 -6.15 15.79
N LEU A 104 23.07 -6.38 14.87
CA LEU A 104 24.30 -7.11 15.18
C LEU A 104 25.15 -6.37 16.22
N ASN A 105 25.31 -5.07 16.07
CA ASN A 105 26.05 -4.22 17.02
C ASN A 105 25.42 -4.23 18.44
N SER A 106 24.11 -4.30 18.54
CA SER A 106 23.41 -4.40 19.82
C SER A 106 23.68 -5.71 20.55
N ILE A 107 24.04 -6.79 19.82
CA ILE A 107 24.32 -8.12 20.38
C ILE A 107 25.81 -8.32 20.63
N VAL A 108 26.68 -7.94 19.68
CA VAL A 108 28.11 -8.33 19.67
C VAL A 108 29.05 -7.13 19.80
N SER A 109 28.55 -5.89 19.76
CA SER A 109 29.36 -4.65 19.86
C SER A 109 30.52 -4.61 18.85
N THR A 110 30.26 -4.91 17.57
CA THR A 110 31.32 -5.02 16.55
C THR A 110 32.04 -3.70 16.25
N GLY A 111 31.43 -2.56 16.62
CA GLY A 111 31.96 -1.23 16.34
C GLY A 111 31.92 -0.81 14.87
N VAL A 112 31.42 -1.66 13.98
CA VAL A 112 31.26 -1.36 12.56
C VAL A 112 30.08 -0.43 12.35
N THR A 113 30.28 0.67 11.63
CA THR A 113 29.22 1.59 11.24
C THR A 113 29.12 1.69 9.73
N LEU A 114 27.90 1.71 9.19
CA LEU A 114 27.63 2.03 7.81
C LEU A 114 27.11 3.47 7.72
N PRO A 115 27.39 4.18 6.63
CA PRO A 115 26.67 5.41 6.33
C PRO A 115 25.15 5.14 6.32
N THR A 116 24.36 6.09 6.76
CA THR A 116 22.90 5.97 6.67
C THR A 116 22.49 5.89 5.21
N ILE A 117 22.04 4.71 4.80
CA ILE A 117 21.57 4.44 3.43
C ILE A 117 20.11 4.91 3.38
N ALA A 118 19.83 5.95 2.61
CA ALA A 118 18.45 6.40 2.39
C ALA A 118 17.69 5.36 1.55
N LEU A 119 16.48 5.03 1.98
CA LEU A 119 15.64 4.05 1.31
C LEU A 119 15.04 4.67 0.03
N PRO A 120 15.32 4.13 -1.17
CA PRO A 120 14.70 4.61 -2.39
C PRO A 120 13.17 4.41 -2.36
N ILE A 121 12.42 5.47 -2.62
CA ILE A 121 10.95 5.41 -2.66
C ILE A 121 10.50 4.37 -3.71
N GLY A 122 9.58 3.49 -3.33
CA GLY A 122 9.00 2.50 -4.24
C GLY A 122 9.88 1.26 -4.51
N ILE A 123 11.10 1.15 -3.92
CA ILE A 123 11.99 0.00 -4.17
C ILE A 123 11.31 -1.34 -3.86
N SER A 124 10.52 -1.41 -2.79
CA SER A 124 9.78 -2.62 -2.42
C SER A 124 8.71 -2.99 -3.46
N PHE A 125 8.04 -1.99 -4.04
CA PHE A 125 6.98 -2.21 -5.04
C PHE A 125 7.56 -2.66 -6.38
N TYR A 126 8.51 -1.92 -6.96
CA TYR A 126 9.07 -2.33 -8.25
C TYR A 126 9.87 -3.64 -8.16
N THR A 127 10.49 -3.94 -7.01
CA THR A 127 11.13 -5.24 -6.80
C THR A 127 10.11 -6.38 -6.89
N PHE A 128 8.94 -6.25 -6.24
CA PHE A 128 7.89 -7.27 -6.32
C PHE A 128 7.28 -7.38 -7.71
N GLN A 129 7.15 -6.28 -8.44
CA GLN A 129 6.75 -6.29 -9.86
C GLN A 129 7.74 -7.07 -10.70
N ILE A 130 9.03 -6.74 -10.60
CA ILE A 130 10.11 -7.44 -11.32
C ILE A 130 10.14 -8.92 -10.96
N LEU A 131 10.09 -9.27 -9.66
CA LEU A 131 10.08 -10.65 -9.21
C LEU A 131 8.88 -11.42 -9.78
N SER A 132 7.69 -10.79 -9.83
CA SER A 132 6.51 -11.44 -10.44
C SER A 132 6.74 -11.73 -11.92
N TYR A 133 7.33 -10.81 -12.69
CA TYR A 133 7.68 -11.03 -14.09
C TYR A 133 8.66 -12.20 -14.26
N VAL A 134 9.76 -12.20 -13.51
CA VAL A 134 10.81 -13.23 -13.62
C VAL A 134 10.29 -14.61 -13.22
N ILE A 135 9.49 -14.70 -12.14
CA ILE A 135 8.91 -15.94 -11.65
C ILE A 135 7.84 -16.46 -12.63
N ASP A 136 6.91 -15.60 -13.07
CA ASP A 136 5.86 -15.99 -14.01
C ASP A 136 6.43 -16.40 -15.37
N LEU A 137 7.51 -15.75 -15.84
CA LEU A 137 8.26 -16.16 -17.02
C LEU A 137 8.89 -17.54 -16.84
N TYR A 138 9.58 -17.78 -15.72
CA TYR A 138 10.17 -19.09 -15.43
C TYR A 138 9.11 -20.21 -15.37
N TRP A 139 7.93 -19.92 -14.82
CA TRP A 139 6.79 -20.84 -14.79
C TRP A 139 6.06 -20.98 -16.13
N GLY A 140 6.40 -20.19 -17.13
CA GLY A 140 5.76 -20.21 -18.45
C GLY A 140 4.37 -19.58 -18.49
N LYS A 141 4.05 -18.70 -17.53
CA LYS A 141 2.75 -18.01 -17.46
C LYS A 141 2.68 -16.74 -18.30
N VAL A 142 3.82 -16.16 -18.61
CA VAL A 142 3.97 -14.94 -19.43
C VAL A 142 5.05 -15.15 -20.48
N HIS A 143 5.01 -14.33 -21.53
CA HIS A 143 6.02 -14.32 -22.56
C HIS A 143 7.19 -13.41 -22.17
N VAL A 144 8.38 -13.72 -22.72
CA VAL A 144 9.54 -12.84 -22.51
C VAL A 144 9.32 -11.50 -23.20
N GLN A 145 9.49 -10.42 -22.47
CA GLN A 145 9.45 -9.08 -23.06
C GLN A 145 10.76 -8.78 -23.77
N ARG A 146 10.71 -8.74 -25.11
CA ARG A 146 11.89 -8.51 -25.97
C ARG A 146 12.22 -7.03 -26.18
N ASN A 147 11.29 -6.13 -25.82
CA ASN A 147 11.53 -4.69 -25.87
C ASN A 147 11.85 -4.17 -24.48
N PHE A 148 13.08 -3.75 -24.26
CA PHE A 148 13.55 -3.20 -22.99
C PHE A 148 12.69 -2.02 -22.50
N PHE A 149 12.31 -1.11 -23.41
CA PHE A 149 11.55 0.09 -23.05
C PHE A 149 10.12 -0.26 -22.58
N TYR A 150 9.51 -1.35 -23.07
CA TYR A 150 8.22 -1.80 -22.58
C TYR A 150 8.31 -2.46 -21.20
N LEU A 151 9.38 -3.20 -20.94
CA LEU A 151 9.64 -3.71 -19.58
C LEU A 151 9.93 -2.55 -18.61
N LEU A 152 10.71 -1.56 -19.03
CA LEU A 152 11.01 -0.38 -18.24
C LEU A 152 9.74 0.45 -17.98
N LEU A 153 8.87 0.61 -18.98
CA LEU A 153 7.55 1.25 -18.79
C LEU A 153 6.73 0.50 -17.73
N TYR A 154 6.66 -0.82 -17.79
CA TYR A 154 5.95 -1.62 -16.78
C TYR A 154 6.50 -1.36 -15.38
N VAL A 155 7.82 -1.39 -15.21
CA VAL A 155 8.46 -1.22 -13.89
C VAL A 155 8.32 0.21 -13.36
N SER A 156 8.45 1.21 -14.24
CA SER A 156 8.49 2.63 -13.86
C SER A 156 7.12 3.32 -13.88
N PHE A 157 6.06 2.68 -14.35
CA PHE A 157 4.77 3.32 -14.66
C PHE A 157 4.23 4.11 -13.45
N PHE A 158 4.19 5.42 -13.58
CA PHE A 158 3.99 6.34 -12.45
C PHE A 158 2.71 6.12 -11.64
N PRO A 159 1.56 5.63 -12.19
CA PRO A 159 0.38 5.39 -11.38
C PRO A 159 0.58 4.30 -10.32
N GLN A 160 1.40 3.28 -10.60
CA GLN A 160 1.59 2.11 -9.72
C GLN A 160 2.88 2.16 -8.90
N LEU A 161 3.88 2.98 -9.31
CA LEU A 161 5.28 2.87 -8.91
C LEU A 161 5.52 3.05 -7.40
N ILE A 162 4.87 4.01 -6.75
CA ILE A 162 5.20 4.40 -5.37
C ILE A 162 4.46 3.54 -4.35
N ALA A 163 3.13 3.49 -4.41
CA ALA A 163 2.27 2.76 -3.46
C ALA A 163 0.93 2.36 -4.09
N GLY A 164 0.88 2.21 -5.40
CA GLY A 164 -0.29 1.65 -6.09
C GLY A 164 -0.51 0.17 -5.76
N PRO A 165 -1.52 -0.47 -6.33
CA PRO A 165 -1.60 -1.92 -6.32
C PRO A 165 -0.32 -2.54 -6.89
N ILE A 166 0.16 -3.66 -6.32
CA ILE A 166 1.27 -4.42 -6.91
C ILE A 166 0.74 -5.10 -8.16
N VAL A 167 0.92 -4.42 -9.30
CA VAL A 167 0.46 -4.91 -10.60
C VAL A 167 1.46 -5.95 -11.12
N ARG A 168 0.97 -7.14 -11.48
CA ARG A 168 1.80 -8.19 -12.07
C ARG A 168 1.94 -7.95 -13.56
N TYR A 169 3.07 -8.41 -14.14
CA TYR A 169 3.27 -8.32 -15.58
C TYR A 169 2.17 -9.06 -16.37
N SER A 170 1.75 -10.22 -15.90
CA SER A 170 0.64 -11.00 -16.48
C SER A 170 -0.70 -10.27 -16.54
N THR A 171 -0.90 -9.22 -15.72
CA THR A 171 -2.13 -8.42 -15.76
C THR A 171 -2.14 -7.43 -16.91
N ILE A 172 -0.97 -6.88 -17.28
CA ILE A 172 -0.87 -5.79 -18.26
C ILE A 172 -0.05 -6.13 -19.52
N GLU A 173 0.42 -7.37 -19.64
CA GLU A 173 1.24 -7.84 -20.76
C GLU A 173 0.61 -7.48 -22.11
N ASP A 174 -0.66 -7.82 -22.30
CA ASP A 174 -1.41 -7.53 -23.53
C ASP A 174 -1.75 -6.02 -23.64
N GLU A 175 -2.07 -5.37 -22.53
CA GLU A 175 -2.47 -3.96 -22.51
C GLU A 175 -1.32 -3.02 -22.90
N ILE A 176 -0.06 -3.41 -22.72
CA ILE A 176 1.09 -2.62 -23.18
C ILE A 176 1.00 -2.34 -24.68
N LEU A 177 0.56 -3.34 -25.47
CA LEU A 177 0.50 -3.27 -26.93
C LEU A 177 -0.92 -3.00 -27.45
N HIS A 178 -1.93 -3.64 -26.87
CA HIS A 178 -3.26 -3.77 -27.46
C HIS A 178 -4.38 -3.08 -26.67
N ARG A 179 -4.04 -2.30 -25.60
CA ARG A 179 -5.07 -1.60 -24.82
C ARG A 179 -5.90 -0.64 -25.67
N LYS A 180 -7.15 -0.51 -25.28
CA LYS A 180 -8.09 0.43 -25.89
C LYS A 180 -8.47 1.47 -24.85
N GLU A 181 -8.32 2.72 -25.20
CA GLU A 181 -8.74 3.84 -24.38
C GLU A 181 -10.11 4.30 -24.84
N THR A 182 -11.13 4.22 -23.98
CA THR A 182 -12.47 4.72 -24.23
C THR A 182 -12.74 5.97 -23.38
N TRP A 183 -13.63 6.83 -23.85
CA TRP A 183 -14.03 8.01 -23.05
C TRP A 183 -14.72 7.59 -21.74
N ASP A 184 -15.46 6.48 -21.75
CA ASP A 184 -16.06 5.90 -20.54
C ASP A 184 -15.01 5.50 -19.52
N ASP A 185 -13.85 4.96 -19.96
CA ASP A 185 -12.74 4.62 -19.09
C ASP A 185 -12.03 5.86 -18.55
N VAL A 186 -11.89 6.90 -19.37
CA VAL A 186 -11.32 8.19 -18.94
C VAL A 186 -12.21 8.83 -17.86
N GLU A 187 -13.52 8.90 -18.11
CA GLU A 187 -14.49 9.46 -17.17
C GLU A 187 -14.51 8.66 -15.84
N ALA A 188 -14.65 7.36 -15.95
CA ALA A 188 -14.67 6.49 -14.77
C ALA A 188 -13.34 6.53 -14.00
N GLY A 189 -12.20 6.61 -14.71
CA GLY A 189 -10.88 6.76 -14.14
C GLY A 189 -10.72 8.09 -13.41
N LEU A 190 -11.16 9.20 -14.02
CA LEU A 190 -11.13 10.52 -13.39
C LEU A 190 -12.01 10.57 -12.13
N LYS A 191 -13.26 10.08 -12.20
CA LYS A 191 -14.16 9.99 -11.04
C LYS A 191 -13.53 9.17 -9.92
N ARG A 192 -12.88 8.06 -10.25
CA ARG A 192 -12.16 7.23 -9.27
C ARG A 192 -10.97 7.94 -8.66
N PHE A 193 -10.19 8.64 -9.46
CA PHE A 193 -9.08 9.47 -9.00
C PHE A 193 -9.55 10.54 -8.00
N LEU A 194 -10.62 11.25 -8.30
CA LEU A 194 -11.20 12.30 -7.43
C LEU A 194 -11.70 11.72 -6.10
N LEU A 195 -12.34 10.55 -6.11
CA LEU A 195 -12.73 9.87 -4.87
C LEU A 195 -11.52 9.46 -4.03
N GLY A 196 -10.46 8.97 -4.66
CA GLY A 196 -9.19 8.66 -4.00
C GLY A 196 -8.54 9.90 -3.39
N LEU A 197 -8.52 11.01 -4.13
CA LEU A 197 -8.01 12.29 -3.66
C LEU A 197 -8.80 12.79 -2.44
N ALA A 198 -10.13 12.72 -2.49
CA ALA A 198 -10.99 13.11 -1.37
C ALA A 198 -10.75 12.24 -0.12
N LYS A 199 -10.63 10.93 -0.28
CA LYS A 199 -10.25 10.02 0.83
C LYS A 199 -8.95 10.46 1.50
N LYS A 200 -7.93 10.80 0.69
CA LYS A 200 -6.62 11.21 1.16
C LYS A 200 -6.67 12.58 1.84
N VAL A 201 -7.19 13.59 1.15
CA VAL A 201 -7.09 14.98 1.58
C VAL A 201 -8.11 15.31 2.65
N LEU A 202 -9.38 14.91 2.47
CA LEU A 202 -10.46 15.31 3.38
C LEU A 202 -10.60 14.38 4.59
N ILE A 203 -10.24 13.10 4.48
CA ILE A 203 -10.42 12.16 5.60
C ILE A 203 -9.07 11.78 6.23
N ALA A 204 -8.17 11.16 5.44
CA ALA A 204 -6.94 10.61 6.01
C ALA A 204 -6.08 11.67 6.70
N ASN A 205 -5.87 12.83 6.07
CA ASN A 205 -5.03 13.89 6.64
C ASN A 205 -5.60 14.43 7.97
N ASN A 206 -6.92 14.57 8.07
CA ASN A 206 -7.56 15.11 9.28
C ASN A 206 -7.53 14.11 10.46
N VAL A 207 -7.81 12.82 10.20
CA VAL A 207 -7.70 11.81 11.26
C VAL A 207 -6.24 11.51 11.61
N ALA A 208 -5.30 11.70 10.66
CA ALA A 208 -3.87 11.62 10.91
C ALA A 208 -3.40 12.71 11.89
N ALA A 209 -3.82 13.96 11.65
CA ALA A 209 -3.50 15.07 12.54
C ALA A 209 -3.95 14.79 13.98
N LEU A 210 -5.14 14.22 14.17
CA LEU A 210 -5.64 13.84 15.49
C LEU A 210 -4.79 12.75 16.14
N ALA A 211 -4.41 11.70 15.39
CA ALA A 211 -3.56 10.64 15.93
C ALA A 211 -2.19 11.18 16.35
N ASP A 212 -1.56 11.99 15.50
CA ASP A 212 -0.26 12.60 15.79
C ASP A 212 -0.33 13.56 16.97
N MET A 213 -1.37 14.38 17.08
CA MET A 213 -1.58 15.27 18.24
C MET A 213 -1.59 14.51 19.57
N ILE A 214 -2.21 13.32 19.59
CA ILE A 214 -2.32 12.54 20.83
C ILE A 214 -1.02 11.78 21.09
N TYR A 215 -0.45 11.09 20.09
CA TYR A 215 0.76 10.30 20.30
C TYR A 215 2.02 11.14 20.56
N GLN A 216 2.07 12.36 20.02
CA GLN A 216 3.21 13.29 20.22
C GLN A 216 2.96 14.32 21.33
N GLY A 217 1.77 14.34 21.90
CA GLY A 217 1.36 15.32 22.89
C GLY A 217 1.85 15.02 24.31
N ASN A 218 1.33 15.77 25.29
CA ASN A 218 1.73 15.64 26.69
C ASN A 218 1.15 14.37 27.33
N GLN A 219 1.99 13.35 27.45
CA GLN A 219 1.61 12.04 27.98
C GLN A 219 1.12 12.07 29.44
N SER A 220 1.50 13.09 30.24
CA SER A 220 1.13 13.17 31.65
C SER A 220 -0.35 13.50 31.90
N ILE A 221 -1.05 14.08 30.90
CA ILE A 221 -2.47 14.46 31.00
C ILE A 221 -3.39 13.58 30.14
N TYR A 222 -2.81 12.70 29.31
CA TYR A 222 -3.54 11.84 28.38
C TYR A 222 -3.80 10.47 29.01
N GLY A 223 -5.08 10.15 29.19
CA GLY A 223 -5.51 8.88 29.76
C GLY A 223 -5.99 7.87 28.68
N THR A 224 -6.56 6.78 29.16
CA THR A 224 -7.01 5.62 28.37
C THR A 224 -7.91 6.02 27.20
N ALA A 225 -8.86 6.94 27.40
CA ALA A 225 -9.81 7.35 26.36
C ALA A 225 -9.09 7.97 25.14
N LEU A 226 -8.07 8.81 25.36
CA LEU A 226 -7.33 9.45 24.27
C LEU A 226 -6.43 8.47 23.54
N TYR A 227 -5.79 7.52 24.22
CA TYR A 227 -4.97 6.51 23.56
C TYR A 227 -5.81 5.57 22.67
N TRP A 228 -7.02 5.17 23.11
CA TRP A 228 -7.96 4.46 22.25
C TRP A 228 -8.45 5.32 21.09
N LEU A 229 -8.70 6.59 21.32
CA LEU A 229 -9.08 7.53 20.27
C LEU A 229 -7.98 7.66 19.22
N ALA A 230 -6.71 7.80 19.64
CA ALA A 230 -5.56 7.87 18.74
C ALA A 230 -5.39 6.57 17.92
N SER A 231 -5.57 5.41 18.56
CA SER A 231 -5.45 4.13 17.85
C SER A 231 -6.55 3.95 16.79
N VAL A 232 -7.79 4.37 17.09
CA VAL A 232 -8.89 4.36 16.11
C VAL A 232 -8.65 5.41 15.02
N ALA A 233 -8.13 6.59 15.37
CA ALA A 233 -7.75 7.61 14.39
C ALA A 233 -6.71 7.07 13.40
N TYR A 234 -5.66 6.44 13.89
CA TYR A 234 -4.66 5.81 13.05
C TYR A 234 -5.23 4.66 12.20
N THR A 235 -6.15 3.87 12.77
CA THR A 235 -6.87 2.81 12.04
C THR A 235 -7.62 3.39 10.83
N MET A 236 -8.27 4.53 10.98
CA MET A 236 -8.94 5.22 9.87
C MET A 236 -7.93 5.86 8.92
N GLN A 237 -6.89 6.50 9.46
CA GLN A 237 -5.82 7.12 8.67
C GLN A 237 -5.19 6.11 7.69
N ILE A 238 -4.70 4.97 8.18
CA ILE A 238 -4.00 3.98 7.34
C ILE A 238 -4.90 3.44 6.23
N TYR A 239 -6.20 3.29 6.50
CA TYR A 239 -7.16 2.85 5.50
C TYR A 239 -7.43 3.91 4.43
N PHE A 240 -7.75 5.14 4.84
CA PHE A 240 -8.11 6.18 3.87
C PHE A 240 -6.89 6.72 3.12
N ASP A 241 -5.73 6.76 3.76
CA ASP A 241 -4.47 7.14 3.12
C ASP A 241 -4.11 6.15 2.00
N PHE A 242 -4.07 4.87 2.34
CA PHE A 242 -3.64 3.85 1.40
C PHE A 242 -4.73 3.49 0.37
N SER A 243 -6.00 3.35 0.77
CA SER A 243 -7.08 3.13 -0.20
C SER A 243 -7.30 4.33 -1.11
N GLY A 244 -7.09 5.56 -0.60
CA GLY A 244 -7.15 6.78 -1.41
C GLY A 244 -6.07 6.79 -2.48
N TYR A 245 -4.82 6.47 -2.10
CA TYR A 245 -3.74 6.35 -3.07
C TYR A 245 -3.99 5.23 -4.10
N SER A 246 -4.47 4.08 -3.65
CA SER A 246 -4.82 2.97 -4.55
C SER A 246 -5.94 3.34 -5.53
N ASP A 247 -6.97 4.08 -5.07
CA ASP A 247 -8.03 4.57 -5.95
C ASP A 247 -7.53 5.59 -6.97
N MET A 248 -6.63 6.50 -6.56
CA MET A 248 -5.97 7.43 -7.49
C MET A 248 -5.14 6.67 -8.53
N ALA A 249 -4.36 5.68 -8.10
CA ALA A 249 -3.53 4.85 -8.99
C ALA A 249 -4.37 4.05 -10.00
N ILE A 250 -5.44 3.39 -9.55
CA ILE A 250 -6.37 2.64 -10.39
C ILE A 250 -7.09 3.59 -11.37
N GLY A 251 -7.51 4.75 -10.89
CA GLY A 251 -8.14 5.78 -11.72
C GLY A 251 -7.22 6.26 -12.84
N LEU A 252 -5.98 6.61 -12.50
CA LEU A 252 -4.96 7.02 -13.48
C LEU A 252 -4.64 5.90 -14.48
N GLY A 253 -4.44 4.67 -13.98
CA GLY A 253 -4.22 3.51 -14.87
C GLY A 253 -5.35 3.38 -15.89
N ARG A 254 -6.61 3.46 -15.43
CA ARG A 254 -7.80 3.33 -16.27
C ARG A 254 -7.90 4.45 -17.31
N MET A 255 -7.55 5.70 -16.96
CA MET A 255 -7.52 6.81 -17.92
C MET A 255 -6.56 6.54 -19.09
N PHE A 256 -5.48 5.82 -18.86
CA PHE A 256 -4.51 5.45 -19.90
C PHE A 256 -4.76 4.05 -20.52
N GLY A 257 -5.90 3.43 -20.21
CA GLY A 257 -6.31 2.12 -20.74
C GLY A 257 -5.66 0.92 -20.06
N PHE A 258 -5.15 1.08 -18.83
CA PHE A 258 -4.63 -0.01 -18.01
C PHE A 258 -5.61 -0.34 -16.86
N HIS A 259 -5.89 -1.64 -16.67
CA HIS A 259 -6.87 -2.10 -15.69
C HIS A 259 -6.16 -2.80 -14.52
N PHE A 260 -5.97 -2.05 -13.43
CA PHE A 260 -5.36 -2.58 -12.22
C PHE A 260 -6.38 -3.29 -11.34
N LEU A 261 -5.88 -4.26 -10.57
CA LEU A 261 -6.70 -4.99 -9.60
C LEU A 261 -7.12 -4.10 -8.43
N GLU A 262 -8.32 -4.38 -7.88
CA GLU A 262 -8.76 -3.75 -6.64
C GLU A 262 -7.83 -4.11 -5.49
N ASN A 263 -7.46 -3.11 -4.68
CA ASN A 263 -6.55 -3.30 -3.55
C ASN A 263 -7.27 -3.36 -2.20
N PHE A 264 -8.48 -2.80 -2.13
CA PHE A 264 -9.32 -2.79 -0.93
C PHE A 264 -10.78 -3.08 -1.24
N ASN A 265 -11.43 -3.86 -0.36
CA ASN A 265 -12.86 -4.15 -0.45
C ASN A 265 -13.53 -4.02 0.91
N TYR A 266 -13.68 -2.79 1.42
CA TYR A 266 -14.30 -2.49 2.72
C TYR A 266 -13.79 -3.39 3.85
N PRO A 267 -12.49 -3.36 4.17
CA PRO A 267 -11.88 -4.32 5.09
C PRO A 267 -12.45 -4.26 6.50
N TYR A 268 -12.92 -3.09 6.94
CA TYR A 268 -13.52 -2.93 8.27
C TYR A 268 -14.95 -3.47 8.41
N LEU A 269 -15.49 -4.11 7.36
CA LEU A 269 -16.71 -4.94 7.45
C LEU A 269 -16.44 -6.38 7.89
N SER A 270 -15.18 -6.78 7.98
CA SER A 270 -14.78 -8.17 8.21
C SER A 270 -15.22 -8.69 9.57
N ARG A 271 -15.46 -9.98 9.63
CA ARG A 271 -15.95 -10.72 10.81
C ARG A 271 -14.94 -11.73 11.33
N SER A 272 -13.70 -11.70 10.78
CA SER A 272 -12.54 -12.45 11.23
C SER A 272 -11.28 -11.78 10.69
N ALA A 273 -10.12 -11.99 11.33
CA ALA A 273 -8.85 -11.51 10.80
C ALA A 273 -8.51 -12.15 9.45
N THR A 274 -8.90 -13.40 9.25
CA THR A 274 -8.78 -14.08 7.95
C THR A 274 -9.57 -13.38 6.85
N GLU A 275 -10.80 -12.94 7.12
CA GLU A 275 -11.62 -12.18 6.17
C GLU A 275 -11.03 -10.79 5.93
N PHE A 276 -10.54 -10.14 7.00
CA PHE A 276 -9.91 -8.82 6.91
C PHE A 276 -8.77 -8.83 5.88
N TRP A 277 -7.85 -9.77 5.94
CA TRP A 277 -6.71 -9.86 5.02
C TRP A 277 -7.08 -10.26 3.59
N ARG A 278 -8.27 -10.79 3.35
CA ARG A 278 -8.82 -10.98 1.99
C ARG A 278 -9.37 -9.70 1.38
N ARG A 279 -9.61 -8.67 2.21
CA ARG A 279 -10.19 -7.38 1.83
C ARG A 279 -9.20 -6.23 1.91
N TRP A 280 -8.10 -6.41 2.65
CA TRP A 280 -7.03 -5.44 2.86
C TRP A 280 -5.84 -5.78 1.99
N HIS A 281 -5.29 -4.75 1.26
CA HIS A 281 -4.08 -4.87 0.45
C HIS A 281 -4.05 -6.15 -0.40
N ILE A 282 -5.10 -6.33 -1.19
CA ILE A 282 -5.39 -7.58 -1.94
C ILE A 282 -4.24 -7.93 -2.87
N SER A 283 -3.61 -6.93 -3.51
CA SER A 283 -2.49 -7.14 -4.41
C SER A 283 -1.27 -7.76 -3.71
N LEU A 284 -0.91 -7.28 -2.50
CA LEU A 284 0.17 -7.84 -1.68
C LEU A 284 -0.19 -9.23 -1.17
N SER A 285 -1.39 -9.39 -0.60
CA SER A 285 -1.87 -10.67 -0.06
C SER A 285 -1.91 -11.76 -1.13
N SER A 286 -2.36 -11.42 -2.35
CA SER A 286 -2.35 -12.35 -3.48
C SER A 286 -0.93 -12.63 -3.98
N TRP A 287 -0.01 -11.64 -3.92
CA TRP A 287 1.38 -11.85 -4.29
C TRP A 287 2.05 -12.88 -3.36
N PHE A 288 1.97 -12.68 -2.04
CA PHE A 288 2.52 -13.64 -1.06
C PHE A 288 1.86 -15.01 -1.15
N ARG A 289 0.54 -15.06 -1.38
CA ARG A 289 -0.17 -16.32 -1.59
C ARG A 289 0.39 -17.10 -2.77
N ASP A 290 0.53 -16.44 -3.93
CA ASP A 290 0.81 -17.14 -5.19
C ASP A 290 2.30 -17.44 -5.37
N TYR A 291 3.19 -16.59 -4.86
CA TYR A 291 4.64 -16.75 -5.04
C TYR A 291 5.36 -17.36 -3.83
N ILE A 292 4.75 -17.37 -2.64
CA ILE A 292 5.37 -17.94 -1.43
C ILE A 292 4.51 -19.06 -0.84
N TYR A 293 3.25 -18.75 -0.48
CA TYR A 293 2.41 -19.70 0.26
C TYR A 293 2.08 -20.96 -0.54
N ILE A 294 1.62 -20.82 -1.78
CA ILE A 294 1.29 -21.96 -2.67
C ILE A 294 2.53 -22.80 -2.98
N PRO A 295 3.69 -22.25 -3.38
CA PRO A 295 4.90 -23.02 -3.60
C PRO A 295 5.40 -23.79 -2.36
N LEU A 296 5.16 -23.29 -1.14
CA LEU A 296 5.43 -24.00 0.11
C LEU A 296 4.44 -25.16 0.40
N GLY A 297 3.48 -25.40 -0.50
CA GLY A 297 2.42 -26.40 -0.38
C GLY A 297 1.08 -25.86 0.13
N GLY A 298 0.99 -24.58 0.41
CA GLY A 298 -0.26 -23.89 0.80
C GLY A 298 -0.94 -24.54 2.00
N SER A 299 -2.25 -24.78 1.88
CA SER A 299 -3.07 -25.46 2.90
C SER A 299 -3.16 -26.97 2.70
N ARG A 300 -2.55 -27.53 1.64
CA ARG A 300 -2.62 -28.95 1.29
C ARG A 300 -1.43 -29.75 1.87
N VAL A 301 -1.01 -29.39 3.09
CA VAL A 301 0.11 -30.00 3.83
C VAL A 301 -0.32 -30.37 5.24
N SER A 302 0.51 -31.11 5.97
CA SER A 302 0.27 -31.44 7.38
C SER A 302 0.18 -30.18 8.25
N ARG A 303 -0.53 -30.26 9.39
CA ARG A 303 -0.74 -29.12 10.30
C ARG A 303 0.56 -28.39 10.70
N PRO A 304 1.66 -29.07 11.10
CA PRO A 304 2.92 -28.38 11.43
C PRO A 304 3.50 -27.62 10.22
N LYS A 305 3.47 -28.21 9.02
CA LYS A 305 3.93 -27.55 7.80
C LYS A 305 3.05 -26.34 7.43
N TRP A 306 1.74 -26.43 7.67
CA TRP A 306 0.83 -25.31 7.46
C TRP A 306 1.15 -24.15 8.41
N VAL A 307 1.35 -24.43 9.71
CA VAL A 307 1.76 -23.42 10.70
C VAL A 307 3.07 -22.76 10.28
N ARG A 308 4.09 -23.55 9.92
CA ARG A 308 5.35 -23.04 9.37
C ARG A 308 5.12 -22.10 8.18
N ASN A 309 4.27 -22.49 7.22
CA ASN A 309 3.99 -21.68 6.02
C ASN A 309 3.35 -20.35 6.40
N ILE A 310 2.44 -20.32 7.38
CA ILE A 310 1.84 -19.07 7.88
C ILE A 310 2.91 -18.17 8.49
N PHE A 311 3.78 -18.69 9.36
CA PHE A 311 4.83 -17.87 9.99
C PHE A 311 5.88 -17.38 8.98
N ILE A 312 6.23 -18.17 7.96
CA ILE A 312 7.10 -17.71 6.86
C ILE A 312 6.44 -16.55 6.11
N VAL A 313 5.19 -16.69 5.69
CA VAL A 313 4.49 -15.63 4.96
C VAL A 313 4.35 -14.36 5.79
N TRP A 314 3.92 -14.47 7.04
CA TRP A 314 3.71 -13.31 7.90
C TRP A 314 5.01 -12.68 8.39
N GLY A 315 6.03 -13.47 8.64
CA GLY A 315 7.40 -12.98 8.91
C GLY A 315 7.94 -12.17 7.72
N LEU A 316 7.83 -12.72 6.50
CA LEU A 316 8.23 -12.01 5.28
C LEU A 316 7.36 -10.77 5.01
N THR A 317 6.05 -10.83 5.31
CA THR A 317 5.15 -9.67 5.16
C THR A 317 5.54 -8.56 6.13
N GLY A 318 5.81 -8.87 7.40
CA GLY A 318 6.31 -7.90 8.36
C GLY A 318 7.65 -7.32 7.93
N PHE A 319 8.60 -8.16 7.56
CA PHE A 319 9.91 -7.75 7.07
C PHE A 319 9.80 -6.86 5.81
N TRP A 320 8.89 -7.17 4.89
CA TRP A 320 8.65 -6.36 3.69
C TRP A 320 8.17 -4.94 4.02
N HIS A 321 7.34 -4.78 5.05
CA HIS A 321 6.82 -3.45 5.44
C HIS A 321 7.92 -2.53 5.94
N GLY A 322 8.89 -3.00 6.73
CA GLY A 322 9.94 -2.12 7.22
C GLY A 322 11.09 -2.85 7.90
N ALA A 323 12.24 -2.19 7.93
CA ALA A 323 13.44 -2.64 8.61
C ALA A 323 13.42 -2.18 10.08
N ALA A 324 12.42 -2.66 10.84
CA ALA A 324 12.29 -2.38 12.27
C ALA A 324 11.54 -3.52 12.99
N TRP A 325 11.81 -3.68 14.27
CA TRP A 325 11.28 -4.79 15.08
C TRP A 325 9.76 -4.76 15.23
N ASN A 326 9.14 -3.58 15.25
CA ASN A 326 7.69 -3.44 15.34
C ASN A 326 6.96 -4.10 14.16
N PHE A 327 7.52 -4.06 12.93
CA PHE A 327 6.94 -4.73 11.77
C PHE A 327 7.03 -6.25 11.86
N LEU A 328 8.14 -6.78 12.40
CA LEU A 328 8.28 -8.22 12.67
C LEU A 328 7.30 -8.68 13.74
N LEU A 329 7.16 -7.92 14.84
CA LEU A 329 6.17 -8.18 15.89
C LEU A 329 4.74 -8.15 15.35
N TRP A 330 4.43 -7.17 14.49
CA TRP A 330 3.16 -7.07 13.79
C TRP A 330 2.88 -8.31 12.90
N GLY A 331 3.87 -8.74 12.12
CA GLY A 331 3.76 -9.96 11.32
C GLY A 331 3.55 -11.20 12.19
N LEU A 332 4.31 -11.34 13.28
CA LEU A 332 4.15 -12.43 14.24
C LEU A 332 2.76 -12.42 14.89
N TYR A 333 2.28 -11.25 15.31
CA TYR A 333 0.94 -11.05 15.86
C TYR A 333 -0.14 -11.64 14.95
N TYR A 334 -0.12 -11.29 13.65
CA TYR A 334 -1.09 -11.84 12.70
C TYR A 334 -0.86 -13.30 12.38
N GLY A 335 0.39 -13.76 12.34
CA GLY A 335 0.71 -15.19 12.20
C GLY A 335 0.06 -16.02 13.30
N VAL A 336 0.23 -15.61 14.56
CA VAL A 336 -0.37 -16.25 15.74
C VAL A 336 -1.90 -16.18 15.68
N LEU A 337 -2.47 -15.01 15.39
CA LEU A 337 -3.91 -14.79 15.32
C LEU A 337 -4.58 -15.69 14.29
N LEU A 338 -4.00 -15.80 13.09
CA LEU A 338 -4.55 -16.66 12.01
C LEU A 338 -4.44 -18.17 12.37
N VAL A 339 -3.40 -18.57 13.06
CA VAL A 339 -3.27 -19.94 13.54
C VAL A 339 -4.35 -20.23 14.58
N ILE A 340 -4.57 -19.34 15.54
CA ILE A 340 -5.61 -19.46 16.57
C ILE A 340 -7.02 -19.46 15.92
N GLU A 341 -7.29 -18.57 14.98
CA GLU A 341 -8.57 -18.56 14.25
C GLU A 341 -8.80 -19.89 13.52
N LYS A 342 -7.78 -20.41 12.84
CA LYS A 342 -7.92 -21.64 12.05
C LYS A 342 -8.24 -22.86 12.89
N PHE A 343 -7.57 -23.02 14.03
CA PHE A 343 -7.67 -24.27 14.81
C PHE A 343 -8.71 -24.24 15.90
N TRP A 344 -9.02 -23.09 16.45
CA TRP A 344 -9.87 -22.97 17.62
C TRP A 344 -10.89 -21.83 17.53
N LEU A 345 -10.43 -20.57 17.46
CA LEU A 345 -11.27 -19.40 17.64
C LEU A 345 -12.31 -19.24 16.52
N GLY A 346 -12.02 -19.68 15.29
CA GLY A 346 -12.96 -19.64 14.18
C GLY A 346 -14.26 -20.37 14.48
N LYS A 347 -14.20 -21.54 15.12
CA LYS A 347 -15.37 -22.31 15.55
C LYS A 347 -16.22 -21.59 16.62
N VAL A 348 -15.58 -20.80 17.46
CA VAL A 348 -16.25 -19.97 18.46
C VAL A 348 -16.91 -18.77 17.78
N LEU A 349 -16.15 -18.07 16.93
CA LEU A 349 -16.65 -16.93 16.17
C LEU A 349 -17.89 -17.30 15.34
N ASP A 350 -17.89 -18.47 14.70
CA ASP A 350 -19.04 -18.89 13.86
C ASP A 350 -20.34 -19.05 14.63
N LYS A 351 -20.29 -19.24 15.96
CA LYS A 351 -21.45 -19.32 16.84
C LYS A 351 -21.92 -17.94 17.33
N LEU A 352 -21.11 -16.89 17.17
CA LEU A 352 -21.43 -15.55 17.65
C LEU A 352 -22.27 -14.75 16.63
N PRO A 353 -23.12 -13.84 17.11
CA PRO A 353 -23.78 -12.85 16.26
C PRO A 353 -22.78 -12.04 15.45
N SER A 354 -23.20 -11.64 14.25
CA SER A 354 -22.36 -10.88 13.31
C SER A 354 -21.73 -9.61 13.91
N VAL A 355 -22.46 -8.95 14.80
CA VAL A 355 -22.00 -7.72 15.48
C VAL A 355 -20.83 -8.04 16.41
N LEU A 356 -20.89 -9.12 17.20
CA LEU A 356 -19.79 -9.51 18.10
C LEU A 356 -18.55 -9.95 17.32
N ARG A 357 -18.74 -10.66 16.20
CA ARG A 357 -17.64 -11.03 15.28
C ARG A 357 -16.97 -9.78 14.69
N TRP A 358 -17.78 -8.79 14.33
CA TRP A 358 -17.29 -7.52 13.83
C TRP A 358 -16.48 -6.77 14.90
N PHE A 359 -16.99 -6.65 16.12
CA PHE A 359 -16.26 -6.03 17.23
C PHE A 359 -14.93 -6.72 17.52
N TYR A 360 -14.94 -8.06 17.58
CA TYR A 360 -13.69 -8.83 17.70
C TYR A 360 -12.69 -8.45 16.60
N THR A 361 -13.12 -8.49 15.35
CA THR A 361 -12.24 -8.23 14.22
C THR A 361 -11.71 -6.80 14.24
N PHE A 362 -12.58 -5.82 14.47
CA PHE A 362 -12.18 -4.43 14.57
C PHE A 362 -11.19 -4.20 15.71
N PHE A 363 -11.42 -4.80 16.87
CA PHE A 363 -10.53 -4.70 18.02
C PHE A 363 -9.13 -5.27 17.74
N VAL A 364 -9.05 -6.50 17.25
CA VAL A 364 -7.73 -7.12 17.00
C VAL A 364 -7.00 -6.44 15.84
N VAL A 365 -7.70 -5.92 14.84
CA VAL A 365 -7.11 -5.16 13.75
C VAL A 365 -6.59 -3.81 14.24
N ASN A 366 -7.38 -3.09 15.04
CA ASN A 366 -6.98 -1.83 15.66
C ASN A 366 -5.71 -2.02 16.51
N LEU A 367 -5.67 -3.05 17.35
CA LEU A 367 -4.50 -3.38 18.14
C LEU A 367 -3.27 -3.71 17.26
N GLY A 368 -3.49 -4.45 16.16
CA GLY A 368 -2.44 -4.70 15.16
C GLY A 368 -1.86 -3.42 14.57
N TRP A 369 -2.69 -2.40 14.34
CA TRP A 369 -2.22 -1.12 13.84
C TRP A 369 -1.44 -0.30 14.88
N VAL A 370 -1.67 -0.50 16.18
CA VAL A 370 -0.82 0.09 17.24
C VAL A 370 0.59 -0.47 17.14
N PHE A 371 0.76 -1.79 17.01
CA PHE A 371 2.08 -2.40 16.78
C PHE A 371 2.75 -1.88 15.50
N PHE A 372 1.98 -1.67 14.45
CA PHE A 372 2.50 -1.18 13.18
C PHE A 372 2.99 0.27 13.25
N HIS A 373 2.26 1.12 13.97
CA HIS A 373 2.50 2.56 14.03
C HIS A 373 3.66 2.94 14.94
N LEU A 374 3.73 2.33 16.13
CA LEU A 374 4.68 2.72 17.17
C LEU A 374 5.95 1.91 17.03
N SER A 375 7.01 2.54 16.50
CA SER A 375 8.30 1.89 16.26
C SER A 375 9.22 1.87 17.48
N ASP A 376 9.06 2.82 18.42
CA ASP A 376 9.80 2.83 19.68
C ASP A 376 9.21 1.80 20.67
N PRO A 377 9.97 0.76 21.09
CA PRO A 377 9.45 -0.27 21.98
C PRO A 377 9.05 0.26 23.37
N ALA A 378 9.74 1.28 23.88
CA ALA A 378 9.43 1.87 25.17
C ALA A 378 8.08 2.62 25.09
N PHE A 379 7.88 3.41 24.05
CA PHE A 379 6.63 4.13 23.84
C PHE A 379 5.47 3.18 23.51
N LEU A 380 5.70 2.13 22.72
CA LEU A 380 4.70 1.08 22.47
C LEU A 380 4.25 0.41 23.76
N SER A 381 5.21 0.04 24.63
CA SER A 381 4.89 -0.56 25.93
C SER A 381 4.08 0.39 26.82
N TYR A 382 4.47 1.68 26.85
CA TYR A 382 3.75 2.71 27.58
C TYR A 382 2.33 2.91 27.03
N ALA A 383 2.17 3.03 25.72
CA ALA A 383 0.86 3.21 25.08
C ALA A 383 -0.09 2.04 25.39
N LEU A 384 0.41 0.80 25.27
CA LEU A 384 -0.37 -0.39 25.63
C LEU A 384 -0.73 -0.39 27.12
N HIS A 385 0.20 0.00 27.99
CA HIS A 385 -0.07 0.11 29.42
C HIS A 385 -1.21 1.09 29.70
N VAL A 386 -1.18 2.29 29.11
CA VAL A 386 -2.24 3.31 29.26
C VAL A 386 -3.56 2.82 28.65
N MET A 387 -3.53 2.13 27.51
CA MET A 387 -4.74 1.61 26.86
C MET A 387 -5.47 0.55 27.70
N PHE A 388 -4.74 -0.29 28.46
CA PHE A 388 -5.32 -1.41 29.20
C PHE A 388 -5.37 -1.21 30.72
N ARG A 389 -4.73 -0.20 31.26
CA ARG A 389 -4.88 0.24 32.65
C ARG A 389 -5.66 1.53 32.67
N TRP A 390 -6.86 1.48 33.29
CA TRP A 390 -7.72 2.66 33.38
C TRP A 390 -6.97 3.87 33.97
N GLN A 391 -6.77 4.89 33.14
CA GLN A 391 -6.21 6.19 33.52
C GLN A 391 -7.19 7.28 33.09
N VAL A 392 -7.51 8.17 34.01
CA VAL A 392 -8.42 9.30 33.74
C VAL A 392 -7.68 10.35 32.89
N THR A 393 -8.35 10.84 31.86
CA THR A 393 -7.88 11.96 31.06
C THR A 393 -8.18 13.27 31.76
N ASP A 394 -7.21 14.15 31.92
CA ASP A 394 -7.40 15.50 32.44
C ASP A 394 -7.97 16.41 31.32
N TRP A 395 -9.26 16.27 31.06
CA TRP A 395 -9.91 17.01 29.98
C TRP A 395 -9.75 18.51 30.03
N PRO A 396 -9.85 19.20 31.20
CA PRO A 396 -9.62 20.63 31.29
C PRO A 396 -8.24 21.04 30.78
N ARG A 397 -7.18 20.32 31.17
CA ARG A 397 -5.81 20.61 30.71
C ARG A 397 -5.61 20.20 29.25
N VAL A 398 -6.19 19.11 28.82
CA VAL A 398 -6.14 18.66 27.40
C VAL A 398 -6.73 19.73 26.48
N LEU A 399 -7.93 20.23 26.80
CA LEU A 399 -8.63 21.22 25.97
C LEU A 399 -7.94 22.58 26.00
N THR A 400 -7.33 22.94 27.13
CA THR A 400 -6.53 24.19 27.24
C THR A 400 -5.24 24.10 26.44
N ALA A 401 -4.60 22.92 26.45
CA ALA A 401 -3.34 22.70 25.73
C ALA A 401 -3.56 22.50 24.21
N ASN A 402 -4.67 21.87 23.82
CA ASN A 402 -4.92 21.52 22.42
C ASN A 402 -6.43 21.34 22.12
N SER A 403 -7.11 22.46 21.87
CA SER A 403 -8.54 22.46 21.53
C SER A 403 -8.86 21.78 20.18
N ASP A 404 -7.87 21.67 19.30
CA ASP A 404 -8.04 21.07 17.96
C ASP A 404 -8.35 19.58 18.01
N ILE A 405 -8.12 18.91 19.15
CA ILE A 405 -8.56 17.54 19.39
C ILE A 405 -10.08 17.41 19.18
N LEU A 406 -10.88 18.40 19.62
CA LEU A 406 -12.33 18.38 19.39
C LEU A 406 -12.69 18.47 17.91
N LEU A 407 -11.98 19.32 17.16
CA LEU A 407 -12.17 19.42 15.70
C LEU A 407 -11.78 18.12 15.01
N GLY A 408 -10.70 17.48 15.46
CA GLY A 408 -10.28 16.17 14.95
C GLY A 408 -11.33 15.08 15.16
N ILE A 409 -12.02 15.09 16.31
CA ILE A 409 -13.09 14.13 16.61
C ILE A 409 -14.27 14.24 15.64
N LEU A 410 -14.58 15.43 15.13
CA LEU A 410 -15.69 15.63 14.19
C LEU A 410 -15.50 14.89 12.85
N TRP A 411 -14.27 14.49 12.50
CA TRP A 411 -14.01 13.71 11.29
C TRP A 411 -14.32 12.23 11.42
N PHE A 412 -14.48 11.69 12.65
CA PHE A 412 -14.76 10.27 12.87
C PHE A 412 -16.08 9.80 12.25
N PRO A 413 -17.21 10.50 12.41
CA PRO A 413 -18.47 10.06 11.80
C PRO A 413 -18.35 9.90 10.28
N LEU A 414 -17.63 10.82 9.60
CA LEU A 414 -17.38 10.74 8.17
C LEU A 414 -16.45 9.56 7.83
N ALA A 415 -15.34 9.42 8.55
CA ALA A 415 -14.41 8.31 8.35
C ALA A 415 -15.12 6.95 8.56
N PHE A 416 -15.94 6.85 9.60
CA PHE A 416 -16.70 5.63 9.88
C PHE A 416 -17.74 5.37 8.78
N LEU A 417 -18.53 6.36 8.40
CA LEU A 417 -19.54 6.25 7.34
C LEU A 417 -18.93 5.78 6.02
N PHE A 418 -17.81 6.39 5.61
CA PHE A 418 -17.16 6.05 4.34
C PHE A 418 -16.32 4.76 4.39
N SER A 419 -16.10 4.17 5.57
CA SER A 419 -15.53 2.82 5.70
C SER A 419 -16.52 1.72 5.28
N PHE A 420 -17.79 2.05 5.11
CA PHE A 420 -18.85 1.13 4.71
C PHE A 420 -19.41 1.49 3.33
N PRO A 421 -20.00 0.53 2.58
CA PRO A 421 -20.52 0.76 1.23
C PRO A 421 -21.91 1.47 1.25
N VAL A 422 -22.09 2.46 2.10
CA VAL A 422 -23.39 3.11 2.30
C VAL A 422 -23.92 3.78 1.03
N TRP A 423 -23.03 4.45 0.29
CA TRP A 423 -23.39 5.12 -0.96
C TRP A 423 -23.81 4.16 -2.09
N LYS A 424 -23.44 2.87 -2.02
CA LYS A 424 -23.90 1.86 -3.00
C LYS A 424 -25.41 1.62 -2.90
N LYS A 425 -26.01 1.92 -1.74
CA LYS A 425 -27.45 1.77 -1.48
C LYS A 425 -28.26 3.02 -1.79
N LEU A 426 -27.56 4.17 -2.00
CA LEU A 426 -28.28 5.38 -2.33
C LEU A 426 -28.82 5.31 -3.78
N PRO A 427 -30.07 5.75 -4.00
CA PRO A 427 -30.64 5.81 -5.33
C PRO A 427 -29.78 6.72 -6.22
N ARG A 428 -29.36 6.20 -7.35
CA ARG A 428 -28.63 7.03 -8.34
C ARG A 428 -29.65 7.80 -9.15
N PRO A 429 -29.54 9.14 -9.22
CA PRO A 429 -30.38 9.92 -10.09
C PRO A 429 -30.23 9.44 -11.54
N LYS A 430 -31.34 9.22 -12.25
CA LYS A 430 -31.35 8.73 -13.61
C LYS A 430 -31.49 9.89 -14.62
N GLY A 431 -31.04 9.65 -15.86
CA GLY A 431 -31.11 10.61 -16.96
C GLY A 431 -30.08 11.75 -16.87
N TRP A 432 -30.15 12.68 -17.82
CA TRP A 432 -29.16 13.75 -17.95
C TRP A 432 -29.08 14.69 -16.73
N LYS A 433 -30.19 14.96 -16.04
CA LYS A 433 -30.22 15.78 -14.80
C LYS A 433 -29.44 15.06 -13.67
N GLY A 434 -29.53 13.72 -13.60
CA GLY A 434 -28.79 12.93 -12.65
C GLY A 434 -27.30 12.89 -12.94
N ALA A 435 -26.93 12.80 -14.21
CA ALA A 435 -25.55 12.89 -14.65
C ALA A 435 -24.95 14.26 -14.32
N LEU A 436 -25.65 15.34 -14.66
CA LEU A 436 -25.21 16.70 -14.33
C LEU A 436 -25.05 16.92 -12.82
N ALA A 437 -26.01 16.45 -12.01
CA ALA A 437 -25.90 16.56 -10.55
C ALA A 437 -24.69 15.78 -10.00
N ALA A 438 -24.39 14.61 -10.55
CA ALA A 438 -23.20 13.85 -10.20
C ALA A 438 -21.91 14.59 -10.57
N ASP A 439 -21.82 15.14 -11.78
CA ASP A 439 -20.65 15.88 -12.26
C ASP A 439 -20.42 17.17 -11.47
N LEU A 440 -21.49 17.90 -11.13
CA LEU A 440 -21.42 19.05 -10.21
C LEU A 440 -20.92 18.61 -8.82
N GLY A 441 -21.38 17.46 -8.31
CA GLY A 441 -20.88 16.88 -7.06
C GLY A 441 -19.39 16.58 -7.09
N TYR A 442 -18.87 16.01 -8.19
CA TYR A 442 -17.43 15.80 -8.37
C TYR A 442 -16.66 17.14 -8.51
N GLY A 443 -17.23 18.15 -9.14
CA GLY A 443 -16.65 19.49 -9.22
C GLY A 443 -16.52 20.13 -7.83
N ILE A 444 -17.57 20.07 -7.02
CA ILE A 444 -17.54 20.53 -5.62
C ILE A 444 -16.49 19.75 -4.82
N LEU A 445 -16.45 18.44 -4.97
CA LEU A 445 -15.48 17.58 -4.27
C LEU A 445 -14.04 17.96 -4.64
N LEU A 446 -13.74 18.19 -5.90
CA LEU A 446 -12.43 18.66 -6.35
C LEU A 446 -12.09 20.03 -5.75
N THR A 447 -13.03 20.97 -5.77
CA THR A 447 -12.84 22.31 -5.19
C THR A 447 -12.50 22.23 -3.70
N LEU A 448 -13.24 21.41 -2.93
CA LEU A 448 -12.96 21.17 -1.53
C LEU A 448 -11.56 20.57 -1.32
N CYS A 449 -11.16 19.58 -2.12
CA CYS A 449 -9.82 19.00 -2.04
C CYS A 449 -8.75 20.06 -2.32
N ILE A 450 -8.93 20.90 -3.31
CA ILE A 450 -7.98 21.98 -3.65
C ILE A 450 -7.87 22.99 -2.51
N LEU A 451 -8.99 23.42 -1.92
CA LEU A 451 -9.01 24.34 -0.79
C LEU A 451 -8.25 23.75 0.41
N TYR A 452 -8.45 22.47 0.69
CA TYR A 452 -7.71 21.78 1.77
C TYR A 452 -6.21 21.67 1.48
N ILE A 453 -5.81 21.36 0.25
CA ILE A 453 -4.39 21.31 -0.15
C ILE A 453 -3.74 22.69 -0.03
N LEU A 454 -4.47 23.76 -0.34
CA LEU A 454 -3.98 25.14 -0.21
C LEU A 454 -3.89 25.61 1.24
N SER A 455 -4.83 25.19 2.10
CA SER A 455 -4.91 25.62 3.50
C SER A 455 -3.98 24.87 4.43
N SER A 456 -3.49 23.68 4.06
CA SER A 456 -2.67 22.83 4.92
C SER A 456 -1.40 22.36 4.23
N SER A 457 -0.26 22.58 4.88
CA SER A 457 1.03 21.97 4.51
C SER A 457 1.15 20.51 4.99
N TYR A 458 0.26 20.07 5.88
CA TYR A 458 0.25 18.73 6.44
C TYR A 458 -0.34 17.73 5.43
N ASN A 459 0.52 16.99 4.76
CA ASN A 459 0.14 15.98 3.78
C ASN A 459 1.01 14.72 3.94
N PRO A 460 0.93 14.05 5.10
CA PRO A 460 1.72 12.85 5.35
C PRO A 460 1.26 11.74 4.39
N PHE A 461 2.22 10.91 3.95
CA PHE A 461 1.91 9.68 3.27
C PHE A 461 2.59 8.53 4.00
N ILE A 462 1.78 7.62 4.52
CA ILE A 462 2.24 6.53 5.40
C ILE A 462 3.38 5.73 4.77
N TYR A 463 3.30 5.42 3.47
CA TYR A 463 4.30 4.61 2.77
C TYR A 463 5.66 5.28 2.52
N PHE A 464 5.81 6.57 2.81
CA PHE A 464 7.14 7.20 2.80
C PHE A 464 7.92 6.98 4.09
N ARG A 465 7.29 6.36 5.09
CA ARG A 465 7.91 6.05 6.38
C ARG A 465 8.47 4.62 6.45
N PHE A 466 8.26 3.79 5.40
CA PHE A 466 8.60 2.35 5.42
C PHE A 466 9.59 1.95 4.34
#